data_dd35951c7db4f0482f7400a9789820e0
#
_entry.id   dd35951c7db4f0482f7400a9789820e0
#
_cell.length_a   1.000
_cell.length_b   1.000
_cell.length_c   1.000
_cell.angle_alpha   90.00
_cell.angle_beta   90.00
_cell.angle_gamma   90.00
#
_symmetry.space_group_name_H-M   'P 1'
#
loop_
_entity.id
_entity.type
_entity.pdbx_description
1 polymer ?
#
loop_
_entity_poly.entity_id
_entity_poly.type
_entity_poly.pdbx_seq_one_letter_code
_entity_poly.pdbx_strand_id
1 'polypeptide(L)'
;MNKKVSMLLFICLICLLLVSAVNATDINNNNLTSQSNSYQITDELSNDDIQVLFDNANDGDTVEFTSKEYSDISLVVDKKLNIVSNTKTKIYVSDSISSKAQDLGIDKTFGFYFTSNSGGSILSEITIITDSNDYGVIVDSSDNTTINNNVITGGNRAGILVKNSDYVDISFNSVSKSKGDGIQIKDVGFSTIKNNTISNNGRSGIETSNINNNSIVYNEIHHNVLNGITLQNRSYGNIIKHNTAYENLNGIFINSTSSYDIINANSFTSNRRNPSIKETGGVYETGNGLLFGSGFKTLKENTPGRLEVKYNVLAHNEMYQAKNNPDLPVFKLGDNWFDSTDDANTFVCPMLLAGIMKMGTISVKNGIGLQMYDTNGEAVKEFGTFDTKVNVNGNQYTAKFVNGKATIDANLDPDKEYDIEVMVGGEPVKYKYKTASGEKDDNQDSKTSEATDGNMGSTGTSSDISMDNADGTAKGSGNTNNGTSNSAHYSKNKQSGVFGTNASGTRQDSSDNGQNVQTNGDVNAGDASEGEVSEEGKAYEIVPPSKISKEVTDTSGLVVMSILALMGMLVYGYWQKRDYE
;
A
#
# COMPACT_ATOMS: atom_id res chain seq x y z
N MET A 1 -19.51 -18.93 55.85
CA MET A 1 -19.36 -17.96 54.76
C MET A 1 -19.15 -16.58 55.34
N ASN A 2 -18.04 -15.93 55.07
CA ASN A 2 -17.59 -14.73 55.75
C ASN A 2 -18.53 -13.54 55.38
N LYS A 3 -19.06 -12.80 56.35
CA LYS A 3 -20.02 -11.68 56.13
C LYS A 3 -19.58 -10.70 55.01
N LYS A 4 -18.27 -10.53 54.86
CA LYS A 4 -17.68 -9.68 53.78
C LYS A 4 -17.87 -10.28 52.38
N VAL A 5 -17.82 -11.61 52.22
CA VAL A 5 -18.03 -12.31 50.94
C VAL A 5 -19.52 -12.27 50.54
N SER A 6 -20.42 -12.39 51.57
CA SER A 6 -21.85 -12.28 51.33
C SER A 6 -22.26 -10.87 50.88
N MET A 7 -21.63 -9.82 51.44
CA MET A 7 -21.89 -8.43 51.06
C MET A 7 -21.36 -8.11 49.64
N LEU A 8 -20.21 -8.67 49.24
CA LEU A 8 -19.67 -8.50 47.89
C LEU A 8 -20.55 -9.19 46.84
N LEU A 9 -21.00 -10.41 47.13
CA LEU A 9 -21.96 -11.14 46.28
C LEU A 9 -23.29 -10.40 46.15
N PHE A 10 -23.76 -9.77 47.21
CA PHE A 10 -25.01 -8.99 47.20
C PHE A 10 -24.88 -7.70 46.39
N ILE A 11 -23.71 -7.02 46.45
CA ILE A 11 -23.42 -5.84 45.61
C ILE A 11 -23.31 -6.23 44.15
N CYS A 12 -22.63 -7.34 43.81
CA CYS A 12 -22.55 -7.86 42.44
C CYS A 12 -23.94 -8.23 41.90
N LEU A 13 -24.81 -8.81 42.73
CA LEU A 13 -26.18 -9.16 42.34
C LEU A 13 -27.03 -7.91 42.08
N ILE A 14 -26.89 -6.84 42.92
CA ILE A 14 -27.54 -5.55 42.69
C ILE A 14 -27.03 -4.88 41.42
N CYS A 15 -25.71 -4.91 41.13
CA CYS A 15 -25.16 -4.40 39.88
C CYS A 15 -25.69 -5.17 38.65
N LEU A 16 -25.82 -6.49 38.75
CA LEU A 16 -26.42 -7.31 37.69
C LEU A 16 -27.89 -7.00 37.46
N LEU A 17 -28.65 -6.76 38.55
CA LEU A 17 -30.07 -6.37 38.48
C LEU A 17 -30.25 -4.95 37.94
N LEU A 18 -29.34 -4.01 38.26
CA LEU A 18 -29.37 -2.67 37.70
C LEU A 18 -29.01 -2.65 36.19
N VAL A 19 -28.06 -3.48 35.73
CA VAL A 19 -27.74 -3.64 34.30
C VAL A 19 -28.94 -4.26 33.56
N SER A 20 -29.64 -5.23 34.16
CA SER A 20 -30.85 -5.80 33.54
C SER A 20 -32.05 -4.83 33.59
N ALA A 21 -32.14 -3.93 34.59
CA ALA A 21 -33.20 -2.93 34.62
C ALA A 21 -32.98 -1.80 33.60
N VAL A 22 -31.74 -1.42 33.34
CA VAL A 22 -31.42 -0.45 32.27
C VAL A 22 -31.77 -1.02 30.88
N ASN A 23 -31.55 -2.33 30.66
CA ASN A 23 -31.94 -2.97 29.42
C ASN A 23 -33.47 -3.19 29.27
N ALA A 24 -34.27 -3.12 30.38
CA ALA A 24 -35.70 -3.34 30.32
C ALA A 24 -36.54 -2.05 30.17
N THR A 25 -35.96 -0.87 30.35
CA THR A 25 -36.65 0.41 30.18
C THR A 25 -36.51 1.01 28.78
N ASP A 26 -35.55 0.53 27.96
CA ASP A 26 -35.38 0.99 26.59
C ASP A 26 -36.19 0.22 25.54
N ILE A 27 -37.05 -0.71 25.94
CA ILE A 27 -37.85 -1.53 24.98
C ILE A 27 -39.09 -0.74 24.46
N ASN A 28 -39.30 0.50 24.88
CA ASN A 28 -40.42 1.32 24.39
C ASN A 28 -40.00 2.57 23.59
N ASN A 29 -38.75 2.74 23.27
CA ASN A 29 -38.41 3.65 22.18
C ASN A 29 -38.49 2.84 20.89
N ASN A 30 -39.45 3.17 20.07
CA ASN A 30 -39.53 2.77 18.67
C ASN A 30 -38.16 2.96 18.04
N ASN A 31 -37.27 1.95 18.12
CA ASN A 31 -36.28 1.72 17.12
C ASN A 31 -37.07 1.34 15.88
N LEU A 32 -37.56 2.35 15.18
CA LEU A 32 -37.64 2.29 13.75
C LEU A 32 -36.20 2.03 13.29
N THR A 33 -35.77 0.78 13.27
CA THR A 33 -34.79 0.35 12.29
C THR A 33 -35.39 0.82 10.99
N SER A 34 -34.86 1.91 10.43
CA SER A 34 -35.23 2.33 9.10
C SER A 34 -34.95 1.13 8.22
N GLN A 35 -36.02 0.45 7.80
CA GLN A 35 -35.91 -0.70 6.92
C GLN A 35 -35.33 -0.12 5.66
N SER A 36 -34.07 -0.47 5.34
CA SER A 36 -33.43 -0.02 4.11
C SER A 36 -34.20 -0.60 2.93
N ASN A 37 -34.64 0.26 2.04
CA ASN A 37 -35.30 -0.18 0.81
C ASN A 37 -34.27 -0.67 -0.19
N SER A 38 -34.70 -1.52 -1.12
CA SER A 38 -33.89 -1.94 -2.26
C SER A 38 -34.58 -1.53 -3.55
N TYR A 39 -33.87 -0.76 -4.36
CA TYR A 39 -34.30 -0.31 -5.68
C TYR A 39 -33.59 -1.11 -6.76
N GLN A 40 -34.36 -1.72 -7.65
CA GLN A 40 -33.82 -2.48 -8.77
C GLN A 40 -33.70 -1.57 -9.99
N ILE A 41 -32.50 -1.43 -10.53
CA ILE A 41 -32.22 -0.67 -11.74
C ILE A 41 -32.19 -1.64 -12.92
N THR A 42 -33.01 -1.36 -13.93
CA THR A 42 -33.01 -2.10 -15.20
C THR A 42 -32.43 -1.22 -16.33
N ASP A 43 -32.00 -1.84 -17.42
CA ASP A 43 -31.45 -1.15 -18.60
C ASP A 43 -32.48 -0.39 -19.43
N GLU A 44 -33.75 -0.45 -19.06
CA GLU A 44 -34.83 0.36 -19.64
C GLU A 44 -34.86 1.79 -19.09
N LEU A 45 -34.22 2.02 -17.92
CA LEU A 45 -34.16 3.34 -17.28
C LEU A 45 -33.06 4.20 -17.91
N SER A 46 -33.40 5.43 -18.21
CA SER A 46 -32.43 6.45 -18.63
C SER A 46 -31.54 6.86 -17.44
N ASN A 47 -30.41 7.53 -17.74
CA ASN A 47 -29.57 8.12 -16.70
C ASN A 47 -30.34 9.05 -15.75
N ASP A 48 -31.23 9.88 -16.30
CA ASP A 48 -32.03 10.82 -15.51
C ASP A 48 -33.05 10.09 -14.63
N ASP A 49 -33.67 9.00 -15.12
CA ASP A 49 -34.58 8.18 -14.31
C ASP A 49 -33.83 7.51 -13.14
N ILE A 50 -32.61 7.01 -13.39
CA ILE A 50 -31.76 6.43 -12.34
C ILE A 50 -31.34 7.53 -11.34
N GLN A 51 -30.98 8.73 -11.81
CA GLN A 51 -30.65 9.85 -10.93
C GLN A 51 -31.83 10.24 -10.03
N VAL A 52 -33.05 10.25 -10.57
CA VAL A 52 -34.27 10.51 -9.77
C VAL A 52 -34.46 9.45 -8.68
N LEU A 53 -34.14 8.18 -8.96
CA LEU A 53 -34.18 7.13 -7.94
C LEU A 53 -33.12 7.36 -6.84
N PHE A 54 -31.90 7.77 -7.21
CA PHE A 54 -30.84 8.12 -6.26
C PHE A 54 -31.26 9.29 -5.36
N ASP A 55 -31.87 10.32 -5.96
CA ASP A 55 -32.32 11.51 -5.25
C ASP A 55 -33.50 11.25 -4.29
N ASN A 56 -34.35 10.26 -4.60
CA ASN A 56 -35.51 9.88 -3.79
C ASN A 56 -35.20 8.78 -2.75
N ALA A 57 -34.08 8.05 -2.88
CA ALA A 57 -33.67 7.06 -1.91
C ALA A 57 -33.39 7.70 -0.54
N ASN A 58 -33.50 6.92 0.51
CA ASN A 58 -33.11 7.33 1.89
C ASN A 58 -31.69 6.87 2.20
N ASP A 59 -31.09 7.50 3.20
CA ASP A 59 -29.77 7.09 3.69
C ASP A 59 -29.78 5.62 4.15
N GLY A 60 -28.86 4.85 3.60
CA GLY A 60 -28.71 3.43 3.85
C GLY A 60 -29.49 2.52 2.90
N ASP A 61 -30.27 3.09 1.99
CA ASP A 61 -30.97 2.30 0.97
C ASP A 61 -29.97 1.63 0.00
N THR A 62 -30.40 0.54 -0.59
CA THR A 62 -29.63 -0.23 -1.59
C THR A 62 -30.16 0.07 -3.00
N VAL A 63 -29.25 0.35 -3.90
CA VAL A 63 -29.53 0.51 -5.34
C VAL A 63 -28.77 -0.60 -6.08
N GLU A 64 -29.51 -1.51 -6.69
CA GLU A 64 -28.98 -2.71 -7.34
C GLU A 64 -29.13 -2.64 -8.84
N PHE A 65 -28.02 -2.63 -9.58
CA PHE A 65 -27.99 -2.77 -11.03
C PHE A 65 -28.19 -4.23 -11.42
N THR A 66 -29.30 -4.55 -12.06
CA THR A 66 -29.74 -5.92 -12.33
C THR A 66 -29.52 -6.38 -13.77
N SER A 67 -29.36 -5.46 -14.71
CA SER A 67 -29.05 -5.78 -16.10
C SER A 67 -27.54 -5.90 -16.32
N LYS A 68 -27.15 -6.57 -17.40
CA LYS A 68 -25.73 -6.83 -17.70
C LYS A 68 -24.96 -5.59 -18.14
N GLU A 69 -25.60 -4.66 -18.82
CA GLU A 69 -24.95 -3.50 -19.42
C GLU A 69 -25.86 -2.27 -19.33
N TYR A 70 -25.27 -1.11 -19.08
CA TYR A 70 -25.91 0.21 -19.11
C TYR A 70 -25.03 1.15 -19.88
N SER A 71 -25.63 2.00 -20.69
CA SER A 71 -24.92 2.99 -21.49
C SER A 71 -25.29 4.40 -21.09
N ASP A 72 -24.37 5.35 -21.31
CA ASP A 72 -24.59 6.78 -21.11
C ASP A 72 -24.88 7.14 -19.65
N ILE A 73 -24.14 6.54 -18.72
CA ILE A 73 -24.34 6.70 -17.27
C ILE A 73 -23.37 7.73 -16.68
N SER A 74 -23.92 8.70 -15.94
CA SER A 74 -23.20 9.68 -15.15
C SER A 74 -24.05 10.08 -13.93
N LEU A 75 -23.75 9.50 -12.76
CA LEU A 75 -24.61 9.56 -11.58
C LEU A 75 -23.94 10.30 -10.43
N VAL A 76 -24.66 11.25 -9.85
CA VAL A 76 -24.27 11.94 -8.63
C VAL A 76 -24.90 11.26 -7.43
N VAL A 77 -24.06 10.83 -6.50
CA VAL A 77 -24.46 10.21 -5.24
C VAL A 77 -24.43 11.28 -4.16
N ASP A 78 -25.59 11.79 -3.80
CA ASP A 78 -25.76 12.90 -2.84
C ASP A 78 -26.46 12.44 -1.54
N LYS A 79 -26.45 11.14 -1.28
CA LYS A 79 -26.96 10.47 -0.09
C LYS A 79 -26.14 9.24 0.21
N LYS A 80 -26.17 8.77 1.43
CA LYS A 80 -25.55 7.50 1.80
C LYS A 80 -26.29 6.33 1.15
N LEU A 81 -25.72 5.72 0.11
CA LEU A 81 -26.32 4.61 -0.64
C LEU A 81 -25.40 3.39 -0.69
N ASN A 82 -25.99 2.20 -0.74
CA ASN A 82 -25.31 0.96 -1.10
C ASN A 82 -25.55 0.67 -2.59
N ILE A 83 -24.59 0.97 -3.44
CA ILE A 83 -24.68 0.80 -4.88
C ILE A 83 -23.96 -0.49 -5.27
N VAL A 84 -24.72 -1.47 -5.76
CA VAL A 84 -24.20 -2.82 -5.97
C VAL A 84 -24.69 -3.42 -7.29
N SER A 85 -24.03 -4.48 -7.72
CA SER A 85 -24.54 -5.35 -8.79
C SER A 85 -24.34 -6.83 -8.43
N ASN A 86 -25.34 -7.67 -8.68
CA ASN A 86 -25.22 -9.11 -8.53
C ASN A 86 -24.87 -9.84 -9.85
N THR A 87 -24.83 -9.10 -10.97
CA THR A 87 -24.61 -9.62 -12.33
C THR A 87 -23.24 -9.25 -12.92
N LYS A 88 -22.36 -8.58 -12.15
CA LYS A 88 -21.13 -7.97 -12.66
C LYS A 88 -21.42 -7.03 -13.83
N THR A 89 -22.37 -6.17 -13.62
CA THR A 89 -22.84 -5.16 -14.58
C THR A 89 -21.71 -4.36 -15.17
N LYS A 90 -21.81 -4.07 -16.47
CA LYS A 90 -20.96 -3.08 -17.14
C LYS A 90 -21.71 -1.76 -17.26
N ILE A 91 -21.06 -0.71 -16.84
CA ILE A 91 -21.53 0.67 -16.97
C ILE A 91 -20.59 1.41 -17.92
N TYR A 92 -21.12 1.83 -19.06
CA TYR A 92 -20.42 2.71 -20.00
C TYR A 92 -20.74 4.15 -19.60
N VAL A 93 -19.70 4.89 -19.29
CA VAL A 93 -19.81 6.26 -18.77
C VAL A 93 -20.21 7.21 -19.88
N SER A 94 -21.12 8.16 -19.57
CA SER A 94 -21.58 9.19 -20.50
C SER A 94 -20.45 10.17 -20.86
N ASP A 95 -20.34 10.52 -22.12
CA ASP A 95 -19.45 11.58 -22.62
C ASP A 95 -19.93 12.99 -22.24
N SER A 96 -21.12 13.11 -21.69
CA SER A 96 -21.76 14.36 -21.30
C SER A 96 -21.78 14.53 -19.78
N ILE A 97 -21.74 15.78 -19.33
CA ILE A 97 -21.97 16.13 -17.95
C ILE A 97 -23.47 16.07 -17.69
N SER A 98 -23.92 15.24 -16.73
CA SER A 98 -25.33 15.07 -16.39
C SER A 98 -25.96 16.38 -15.87
N SER A 99 -27.27 16.53 -16.01
CA SER A 99 -28.01 17.70 -15.53
C SER A 99 -27.78 17.98 -14.06
N LYS A 100 -27.82 16.93 -13.22
CA LYS A 100 -27.53 17.03 -11.79
C LYS A 100 -26.11 17.53 -11.50
N ALA A 101 -25.12 17.07 -12.26
CA ALA A 101 -23.73 17.53 -12.11
C ALA A 101 -23.59 19.00 -12.50
N GLN A 102 -24.26 19.43 -13.57
CA GLN A 102 -24.27 20.84 -13.97
C GLN A 102 -24.88 21.74 -12.89
N ASP A 103 -26.01 21.35 -12.30
CA ASP A 103 -26.68 22.06 -11.21
C ASP A 103 -25.78 22.24 -9.98
N LEU A 104 -24.88 21.27 -9.73
CA LEU A 104 -23.88 21.31 -8.65
C LEU A 104 -22.57 21.99 -9.05
N GLY A 105 -22.47 22.50 -10.29
CA GLY A 105 -21.26 23.15 -10.79
C GLY A 105 -20.09 22.19 -11.04
N ILE A 106 -20.35 20.90 -11.23
CA ILE A 106 -19.33 19.90 -11.52
C ILE A 106 -19.03 19.95 -13.03
N ASP A 107 -17.80 20.25 -13.40
CA ASP A 107 -17.31 20.44 -14.76
C ASP A 107 -16.53 19.26 -15.34
N LYS A 108 -16.69 18.07 -14.74
CA LYS A 108 -16.00 16.83 -15.12
C LYS A 108 -16.99 15.76 -15.56
N THR A 109 -16.53 14.88 -16.45
CA THR A 109 -17.25 13.66 -16.82
C THR A 109 -16.82 12.50 -15.93
N PHE A 110 -17.77 11.70 -15.47
CA PHE A 110 -17.55 10.60 -14.52
C PHE A 110 -18.68 9.56 -14.61
N GLY A 111 -18.39 8.36 -14.11
CA GLY A 111 -19.41 7.33 -13.88
C GLY A 111 -20.20 7.60 -12.60
N PHE A 112 -19.50 7.70 -11.46
CA PHE A 112 -20.09 7.99 -10.14
C PHE A 112 -19.35 9.14 -9.46
N TYR A 113 -20.11 10.10 -8.94
CA TYR A 113 -19.59 11.22 -8.15
C TYR A 113 -20.23 11.24 -6.77
N PHE A 114 -19.44 10.97 -5.75
CA PHE A 114 -19.86 11.00 -4.34
C PHE A 114 -19.61 12.38 -3.76
N THR A 115 -20.69 13.05 -3.30
CA THR A 115 -20.65 14.38 -2.70
C THR A 115 -20.46 14.31 -1.19
N SER A 116 -20.33 15.45 -0.53
CA SER A 116 -20.23 15.56 0.93
C SER A 116 -21.42 14.95 1.71
N ASN A 117 -22.57 14.81 1.07
CA ASN A 117 -23.77 14.25 1.69
C ASN A 117 -23.80 12.70 1.60
N SER A 118 -22.94 12.12 0.79
CA SER A 118 -22.93 10.66 0.54
C SER A 118 -22.01 9.86 1.47
N GLY A 119 -21.49 10.47 2.52
CA GLY A 119 -20.56 9.82 3.45
C GLY A 119 -21.07 8.47 3.98
N GLY A 120 -20.21 7.46 3.94
CA GLY A 120 -20.56 6.09 4.30
C GLY A 120 -21.24 5.28 3.20
N SER A 121 -21.25 5.76 1.95
CA SER A 121 -21.74 5.00 0.79
C SER A 121 -20.80 3.87 0.41
N ILE A 122 -21.37 2.88 -0.31
CA ILE A 122 -20.64 1.74 -0.87
C ILE A 122 -20.89 1.67 -2.37
N LEU A 123 -19.82 1.47 -3.16
CA LEU A 123 -19.88 1.11 -4.58
C LEU A 123 -19.17 -0.21 -4.79
N SER A 124 -19.87 -1.26 -5.23
CA SER A 124 -19.28 -2.57 -5.34
C SER A 124 -19.81 -3.44 -6.47
N GLU A 125 -18.94 -4.39 -6.90
CA GLU A 125 -19.27 -5.45 -7.88
C GLU A 125 -19.66 -4.92 -9.27
N ILE A 126 -19.18 -3.72 -9.65
CA ILE A 126 -19.52 -3.04 -10.92
C ILE A 126 -18.29 -2.94 -11.82
N THR A 127 -18.47 -3.14 -13.12
CA THR A 127 -17.48 -2.82 -14.15
C THR A 127 -17.80 -1.46 -14.74
N ILE A 128 -16.93 -0.47 -14.53
CA ILE A 128 -17.05 0.90 -15.03
C ILE A 128 -16.09 1.08 -16.21
N ILE A 129 -16.62 1.45 -17.36
CA ILE A 129 -15.86 1.61 -18.61
C ILE A 129 -15.94 3.07 -19.04
N THR A 130 -14.78 3.72 -19.09
CA THR A 130 -14.64 5.10 -19.53
C THR A 130 -13.77 5.16 -20.77
N ASP A 131 -14.24 5.72 -21.86
CA ASP A 131 -13.46 5.85 -23.10
C ASP A 131 -12.78 7.22 -23.19
N SER A 132 -13.56 8.29 -23.13
CA SER A 132 -13.10 9.69 -23.26
C SER A 132 -13.39 10.55 -22.03
N ASN A 133 -13.93 9.96 -20.99
CA ASN A 133 -14.36 10.64 -19.76
C ASN A 133 -13.19 10.95 -18.83
N ASP A 134 -13.34 11.92 -17.95
CA ASP A 134 -12.27 12.31 -17.02
C ASP A 134 -12.00 11.23 -15.97
N TYR A 135 -13.05 10.65 -15.38
CA TYR A 135 -12.94 9.71 -14.26
C TYR A 135 -13.96 8.58 -14.32
N GLY A 136 -13.59 7.41 -13.80
CA GLY A 136 -14.56 6.35 -13.52
C GLY A 136 -15.37 6.69 -12.27
N VAL A 137 -14.67 7.01 -11.17
CA VAL A 137 -15.27 7.33 -9.86
C VAL A 137 -14.59 8.56 -9.27
N ILE A 138 -15.39 9.47 -8.70
CA ILE A 138 -14.93 10.60 -7.89
C ILE A 138 -15.55 10.50 -6.50
N VAL A 139 -14.71 10.61 -5.46
CA VAL A 139 -15.12 10.78 -4.06
C VAL A 139 -14.62 12.16 -3.62
N ASP A 140 -15.53 13.09 -3.41
CA ASP A 140 -15.22 14.49 -3.09
C ASP A 140 -15.91 14.92 -1.81
N SER A 141 -15.13 15.14 -0.77
CA SER A 141 -15.62 15.52 0.56
C SER A 141 -16.60 14.49 1.18
N SER A 142 -16.49 13.21 0.77
CA SER A 142 -17.36 12.10 1.17
C SER A 142 -16.63 11.12 2.07
N ASP A 143 -16.65 11.38 3.36
CA ASP A 143 -15.98 10.54 4.36
C ASP A 143 -16.59 9.14 4.46
N ASN A 144 -15.78 8.16 4.88
CA ASN A 144 -16.19 6.78 5.12
C ASN A 144 -16.75 6.05 3.88
N THR A 145 -16.52 6.57 2.66
CA THR A 145 -16.95 5.93 1.41
C THR A 145 -16.14 4.67 1.13
N THR A 146 -16.80 3.63 0.66
CA THR A 146 -16.18 2.34 0.29
C THR A 146 -16.33 2.08 -1.21
N ILE A 147 -15.20 1.88 -1.90
CA ILE A 147 -15.14 1.49 -3.31
C ILE A 147 -14.45 0.12 -3.36
N ASN A 148 -15.20 -0.96 -3.54
CA ASN A 148 -14.63 -2.29 -3.46
C ASN A 148 -15.13 -3.27 -4.54
N ASN A 149 -14.29 -4.24 -4.89
CA ASN A 149 -14.61 -5.30 -5.87
C ASN A 149 -15.06 -4.80 -7.25
N ASN A 150 -14.64 -3.59 -7.66
CA ASN A 150 -15.00 -3.03 -8.96
C ASN A 150 -13.89 -3.29 -9.99
N VAL A 151 -14.28 -3.29 -11.26
CA VAL A 151 -13.37 -3.21 -12.40
C VAL A 151 -13.55 -1.84 -13.04
N ILE A 152 -12.50 -1.00 -13.02
CA ILE A 152 -12.56 0.36 -13.55
C ILE A 152 -11.53 0.46 -14.68
N THR A 153 -12.01 0.74 -15.88
CA THR A 153 -11.18 0.78 -17.08
C THR A 153 -11.32 2.12 -17.79
N GLY A 154 -10.18 2.79 -18.01
CA GLY A 154 -10.12 4.09 -18.67
C GLY A 154 -10.11 5.27 -17.69
N GLY A 155 -10.41 6.45 -18.21
CA GLY A 155 -10.34 7.75 -17.53
C GLY A 155 -9.20 8.62 -18.05
N ASN A 156 -9.52 9.81 -18.57
CA ASN A 156 -8.50 10.72 -19.12
C ASN A 156 -7.58 11.28 -18.03
N ARG A 157 -8.10 11.42 -16.78
CA ARG A 157 -7.35 11.95 -15.63
C ARG A 157 -7.00 10.88 -14.62
N ALA A 158 -8.00 10.08 -14.21
CA ALA A 158 -7.76 8.92 -13.35
C ALA A 158 -8.93 7.92 -13.45
N GLY A 159 -8.67 6.65 -13.09
CA GLY A 159 -9.75 5.67 -12.88
C GLY A 159 -10.57 6.05 -11.66
N ILE A 160 -9.92 6.31 -10.51
CA ILE A 160 -10.54 6.76 -9.25
C ILE A 160 -9.83 8.04 -8.78
N LEU A 161 -10.62 9.06 -8.43
CA LEU A 161 -10.17 10.25 -7.71
C LEU A 161 -10.82 10.28 -6.32
N VAL A 162 -10.00 10.42 -5.28
CA VAL A 162 -10.46 10.73 -3.92
C VAL A 162 -9.83 12.06 -3.50
N LYS A 163 -10.64 13.00 -3.05
CA LYS A 163 -10.17 14.30 -2.56
C LYS A 163 -11.00 14.80 -1.38
N ASN A 164 -10.32 15.51 -0.46
CA ASN A 164 -10.96 16.14 0.71
C ASN A 164 -11.83 15.16 1.53
N SER A 165 -11.47 13.88 1.57
CA SER A 165 -12.29 12.82 2.17
C SER A 165 -11.44 11.96 3.07
N ASP A 166 -11.90 11.71 4.29
CA ASP A 166 -11.23 10.87 5.27
C ASP A 166 -11.92 9.50 5.40
N TYR A 167 -11.18 8.49 5.90
CA TYR A 167 -11.70 7.13 6.18
C TYR A 167 -12.26 6.41 4.95
N VAL A 168 -11.76 6.70 3.75
CA VAL A 168 -12.17 6.02 2.52
C VAL A 168 -11.50 4.65 2.42
N ASP A 169 -12.25 3.61 2.05
CA ASP A 169 -11.73 2.26 1.75
C ASP A 169 -11.78 2.00 0.24
N ILE A 170 -10.62 1.86 -0.39
CA ILE A 170 -10.50 1.44 -1.80
C ILE A 170 -9.87 0.05 -1.79
N SER A 171 -10.66 -0.99 -2.01
CA SER A 171 -10.17 -2.36 -1.84
C SER A 171 -10.66 -3.34 -2.89
N PHE A 172 -9.78 -4.28 -3.25
CA PHE A 172 -10.09 -5.37 -4.18
C PHE A 172 -10.56 -4.89 -5.58
N ASN A 173 -10.18 -3.67 -5.99
CA ASN A 173 -10.52 -3.17 -7.32
C ASN A 173 -9.44 -3.54 -8.34
N SER A 174 -9.85 -3.68 -9.59
CA SER A 174 -8.98 -3.70 -10.77
C SER A 174 -9.10 -2.37 -11.49
N VAL A 175 -8.01 -1.55 -11.50
CA VAL A 175 -8.02 -0.21 -12.09
C VAL A 175 -6.99 -0.14 -13.21
N SER A 176 -7.43 0.08 -14.45
CA SER A 176 -6.53 -0.01 -15.59
C SER A 176 -6.87 0.90 -16.76
N LYS A 177 -5.87 1.13 -17.63
CA LYS A 177 -6.00 1.84 -18.91
C LYS A 177 -6.47 3.29 -18.80
N SER A 178 -6.33 3.93 -17.64
CA SER A 178 -6.49 5.37 -17.54
C SER A 178 -5.39 6.06 -18.35
N LYS A 179 -5.69 7.14 -19.05
CA LYS A 179 -4.66 7.99 -19.69
C LYS A 179 -3.86 8.77 -18.66
N GLY A 180 -4.47 9.06 -17.50
CA GLY A 180 -3.84 9.62 -16.32
C GLY A 180 -3.43 8.56 -15.32
N ASP A 181 -3.64 8.83 -14.04
CA ASP A 181 -3.30 7.93 -12.94
C ASP A 181 -4.33 6.80 -12.79
N GLY A 182 -3.94 5.68 -12.20
CA GLY A 182 -4.91 4.65 -11.84
C GLY A 182 -5.82 5.14 -10.72
N ILE A 183 -5.22 5.46 -9.56
CA ILE A 183 -5.89 6.01 -8.38
C ILE A 183 -5.19 7.30 -7.98
N GLN A 184 -5.93 8.39 -7.85
CA GLN A 184 -5.44 9.68 -7.39
C GLN A 184 -6.03 10.02 -6.03
N ILE A 185 -5.17 10.35 -5.05
CA ILE A 185 -5.53 10.65 -3.66
C ILE A 185 -5.00 12.03 -3.31
N LYS A 186 -5.90 12.97 -2.96
CA LYS A 186 -5.52 14.35 -2.69
C LYS A 186 -6.22 14.90 -1.45
N ASP A 187 -5.44 15.46 -0.49
CA ASP A 187 -5.97 16.04 0.74
C ASP A 187 -6.83 15.03 1.52
N VAL A 188 -6.29 13.81 1.75
CA VAL A 188 -6.99 12.64 2.29
C VAL A 188 -6.23 12.09 3.50
N GLY A 189 -6.97 11.76 4.55
CA GLY A 189 -6.44 11.13 5.76
C GLY A 189 -7.16 9.85 6.18
N PHE A 190 -6.53 9.07 7.04
CA PHE A 190 -7.09 7.89 7.73
C PHE A 190 -7.76 6.87 6.81
N SER A 191 -7.37 6.83 5.53
CA SER A 191 -7.97 6.01 4.49
C SER A 191 -7.13 4.78 4.20
N THR A 192 -7.76 3.77 3.58
CA THR A 192 -7.12 2.49 3.26
C THR A 192 -7.22 2.20 1.77
N ILE A 193 -6.10 1.94 1.13
CA ILE A 193 -5.99 1.50 -0.27
C ILE A 193 -5.33 0.12 -0.24
N LYS A 194 -6.11 -0.96 -0.41
CA LYS A 194 -5.61 -2.32 -0.20
C LYS A 194 -6.08 -3.34 -1.21
N ASN A 195 -5.24 -4.33 -1.49
CA ASN A 195 -5.58 -5.49 -2.35
C ASN A 195 -6.11 -5.08 -3.73
N ASN A 196 -5.67 -3.94 -4.28
CA ASN A 196 -6.04 -3.53 -5.63
C ASN A 196 -4.99 -4.00 -6.64
N THR A 197 -5.44 -4.33 -7.85
CA THR A 197 -4.59 -4.52 -9.02
C THR A 197 -4.67 -3.27 -9.89
N ILE A 198 -3.56 -2.55 -10.05
CA ILE A 198 -3.52 -1.24 -10.72
C ILE A 198 -2.50 -1.27 -11.84
N SER A 199 -2.96 -1.26 -13.10
CA SER A 199 -2.05 -1.54 -14.20
C SER A 199 -2.35 -0.82 -15.51
N ASN A 200 -1.32 -0.67 -16.34
CA ASN A 200 -1.42 -0.12 -17.70
C ASN A 200 -2.01 1.29 -17.75
N ASN A 201 -1.78 2.10 -16.71
CA ASN A 201 -2.22 3.49 -16.69
C ASN A 201 -1.15 4.41 -17.31
N GLY A 202 -1.58 5.50 -17.91
CA GLY A 202 -0.74 6.44 -18.65
C GLY A 202 0.15 7.32 -17.77
N ARG A 203 -0.08 7.33 -16.45
CA ARG A 203 0.76 7.99 -15.45
C ARG A 203 1.08 7.02 -14.32
N SER A 204 0.98 7.46 -13.06
CA SER A 204 1.27 6.60 -11.90
C SER A 204 0.14 5.60 -11.63
N GLY A 205 0.49 4.46 -11.02
CA GLY A 205 -0.51 3.54 -10.51
C GLY A 205 -1.32 4.21 -9.40
N ILE A 206 -0.64 4.67 -8.35
CA ILE A 206 -1.21 5.46 -7.25
C ILE A 206 -0.46 6.78 -7.17
N GLU A 207 -1.17 7.88 -7.37
CA GLU A 207 -0.66 9.24 -7.19
C GLU A 207 -1.23 9.85 -5.92
N THR A 208 -0.38 10.36 -5.02
CA THR A 208 -0.84 10.97 -3.77
C THR A 208 -0.30 12.37 -3.57
N SER A 209 -1.09 13.22 -2.92
CA SER A 209 -0.71 14.59 -2.59
C SER A 209 -1.40 15.03 -1.29
N ASN A 210 -0.64 15.58 -0.34
CA ASN A 210 -1.13 16.03 0.97
C ASN A 210 -1.90 14.93 1.72
N ILE A 211 -1.24 13.81 2.00
CA ILE A 211 -1.87 12.66 2.64
C ILE A 211 -1.37 12.48 4.08
N ASN A 212 -2.28 12.00 4.96
CA ASN A 212 -1.91 11.74 6.35
C ASN A 212 -2.59 10.49 6.92
N ASN A 213 -1.84 9.70 7.68
CA ASN A 213 -2.33 8.51 8.41
C ASN A 213 -3.09 7.50 7.51
N ASN A 214 -2.72 7.40 6.22
CA ASN A 214 -3.32 6.42 5.32
C ASN A 214 -2.55 5.10 5.36
N SER A 215 -3.23 4.04 4.94
CA SER A 215 -2.69 2.71 4.76
C SER A 215 -2.75 2.31 3.28
N ILE A 216 -1.59 2.18 2.61
CA ILE A 216 -1.46 1.71 1.22
C ILE A 216 -0.78 0.35 1.29
N VAL A 217 -1.56 -0.74 1.21
CA VAL A 217 -1.05 -2.06 1.53
C VAL A 217 -1.55 -3.17 0.61
N TYR A 218 -0.70 -4.15 0.34
CA TYR A 218 -1.04 -5.35 -0.44
C TYR A 218 -1.55 -5.06 -1.85
N ASN A 219 -1.18 -3.93 -2.47
CA ASN A 219 -1.56 -3.63 -3.84
C ASN A 219 -0.55 -4.22 -4.82
N GLU A 220 -1.04 -4.71 -5.95
CA GLU A 220 -0.25 -5.12 -7.11
C GLU A 220 -0.30 -4.01 -8.16
N ILE A 221 0.85 -3.39 -8.47
CA ILE A 221 0.93 -2.17 -9.26
C ILE A 221 1.95 -2.34 -10.38
N HIS A 222 1.52 -2.42 -11.64
CA HIS A 222 2.44 -2.78 -12.70
C HIS A 222 2.10 -2.20 -14.08
N HIS A 223 3.13 -2.10 -14.94
CA HIS A 223 3.00 -1.61 -16.33
C HIS A 223 2.41 -0.19 -16.42
N ASN A 224 2.53 0.64 -15.38
CA ASN A 224 2.14 2.02 -15.46
C ASN A 224 3.27 2.84 -16.11
N VAL A 225 2.91 3.84 -16.91
CA VAL A 225 3.89 4.61 -17.71
C VAL A 225 4.82 5.44 -16.83
N LEU A 226 4.34 5.91 -15.66
CA LEU A 226 5.16 6.56 -14.64
C LEU A 226 5.40 5.62 -13.46
N ASN A 227 5.26 6.10 -12.25
CA ASN A 227 5.64 5.37 -11.05
C ASN A 227 4.56 4.37 -10.62
N GLY A 228 4.97 3.33 -9.89
CA GLY A 228 4.01 2.48 -9.20
C GLY A 228 3.24 3.31 -8.16
N ILE A 229 3.96 3.89 -7.20
CA ILE A 229 3.40 4.78 -6.17
C ILE A 229 4.15 6.11 -6.22
N THR A 230 3.44 7.24 -6.12
CA THR A 230 4.01 8.57 -6.02
C THR A 230 3.52 9.25 -4.75
N LEU A 231 4.46 9.78 -3.94
CA LEU A 231 4.18 10.64 -2.79
C LEU A 231 4.60 12.06 -3.13
N GLN A 232 3.63 13.00 -3.15
CA GLN A 232 3.91 14.42 -3.43
C GLN A 232 3.49 15.34 -2.29
N ASN A 233 4.09 16.53 -2.23
CA ASN A 233 3.81 17.63 -1.33
C ASN A 233 4.03 17.26 0.15
N ARG A 234 2.99 16.94 0.90
CA ARG A 234 3.07 16.52 2.30
C ARG A 234 2.66 15.06 2.46
N SER A 235 3.41 14.34 3.27
CA SER A 235 3.14 12.95 3.62
C SER A 235 3.42 12.77 5.11
N TYR A 236 2.43 12.33 5.90
CA TYR A 236 2.56 12.23 7.33
C TYR A 236 1.88 11.00 7.90
N GLY A 237 2.64 10.18 8.62
CA GLY A 237 2.10 9.03 9.35
C GLY A 237 1.52 7.92 8.47
N ASN A 238 1.85 7.89 7.18
CA ASN A 238 1.30 6.89 6.27
C ASN A 238 2.07 5.56 6.38
N ILE A 239 1.35 4.46 6.19
CA ILE A 239 1.89 3.10 6.18
C ILE A 239 1.80 2.55 4.76
N ILE A 240 2.96 2.32 4.14
CA ILE A 240 3.08 1.75 2.79
C ILE A 240 3.80 0.40 2.93
N LYS A 241 3.02 -0.69 2.95
CA LYS A 241 3.55 -2.03 3.24
C LYS A 241 3.01 -3.10 2.31
N HIS A 242 3.82 -4.12 2.06
CA HIS A 242 3.44 -5.33 1.31
C HIS A 242 2.88 -5.05 -0.09
N ASN A 243 3.21 -3.89 -0.69
CA ASN A 243 2.87 -3.63 -2.08
C ASN A 243 3.93 -4.24 -3.00
N THR A 244 3.49 -4.71 -4.15
CA THR A 244 4.36 -5.15 -5.23
C THR A 244 4.23 -4.17 -6.40
N ALA A 245 5.31 -3.44 -6.72
CA ALA A 245 5.32 -2.50 -7.85
C ALA A 245 6.45 -2.85 -8.82
N TYR A 246 6.09 -3.33 -10.01
CA TYR A 246 7.02 -3.83 -11.01
C TYR A 246 6.65 -3.39 -12.43
N GLU A 247 7.66 -3.34 -13.30
CA GLU A 247 7.49 -2.92 -14.69
C GLU A 247 6.80 -1.55 -14.87
N ASN A 248 6.97 -0.67 -13.86
CA ASN A 248 6.65 0.75 -13.95
C ASN A 248 7.92 1.54 -14.30
N LEU A 249 7.81 2.86 -14.41
CA LEU A 249 8.99 3.72 -14.56
C LEU A 249 9.88 3.65 -13.33
N ASN A 250 9.31 3.83 -12.15
CA ASN A 250 9.92 3.58 -10.85
C ASN A 250 8.93 2.83 -9.96
N GLY A 251 9.43 2.05 -8.99
CA GLY A 251 8.57 1.36 -8.03
C GLY A 251 7.84 2.35 -7.14
N ILE A 252 8.59 3.21 -6.43
CA ILE A 252 8.05 4.32 -5.65
C ILE A 252 8.86 5.58 -5.87
N PHE A 253 8.18 6.70 -6.07
CA PHE A 253 8.75 8.04 -6.17
C PHE A 253 8.31 8.90 -5.01
N ILE A 254 9.26 9.45 -4.24
CA ILE A 254 9.01 10.24 -3.05
C ILE A 254 9.49 11.68 -3.30
N ASN A 255 8.56 12.57 -3.54
CA ASN A 255 8.79 14.01 -3.77
C ASN A 255 8.00 14.86 -2.77
N SER A 256 8.01 14.43 -1.52
CA SER A 256 7.18 15.00 -0.45
C SER A 256 8.01 15.39 0.77
N THR A 257 7.46 16.27 1.60
CA THR A 257 7.92 16.40 2.98
C THR A 257 7.32 15.25 3.78
N SER A 258 8.16 14.24 4.10
CA SER A 258 7.74 12.99 4.74
C SER A 258 8.15 12.96 6.21
N SER A 259 7.20 12.69 7.10
CA SER A 259 7.46 12.44 8.51
C SER A 259 6.50 11.40 9.07
N TYR A 260 6.98 10.55 9.96
CA TYR A 260 6.25 9.41 10.52
C TYR A 260 5.77 8.40 9.46
N ASP A 261 6.18 8.53 8.20
CA ASP A 261 5.85 7.57 7.15
C ASP A 261 6.70 6.32 7.28
N ILE A 262 6.10 5.17 7.01
CA ILE A 262 6.70 3.84 7.06
C ILE A 262 6.56 3.17 5.69
N ILE A 263 7.67 2.91 5.03
CA ILE A 263 7.75 2.22 3.72
C ILE A 263 8.49 0.90 3.94
N ASN A 264 7.76 -0.13 4.34
CA ASN A 264 8.37 -1.39 4.76
C ASN A 264 7.74 -2.59 4.05
N ALA A 265 8.56 -3.64 3.89
CA ALA A 265 8.10 -4.93 3.38
C ALA A 265 7.41 -4.85 2.02
N ASN A 266 7.79 -3.89 1.15
CA ASN A 266 7.31 -3.80 -0.22
C ASN A 266 8.29 -4.49 -1.18
N SER A 267 7.81 -4.79 -2.38
CA SER A 267 8.60 -5.32 -3.48
C SER A 267 8.58 -4.32 -4.64
N PHE A 268 9.68 -3.58 -4.82
CA PHE A 268 9.87 -2.61 -5.90
C PHE A 268 10.91 -3.15 -6.87
N THR A 269 10.45 -3.92 -7.87
CA THR A 269 11.33 -4.76 -8.70
C THR A 269 11.09 -4.57 -10.17
N SER A 270 12.10 -4.83 -10.99
CA SER A 270 11.99 -4.89 -12.46
C SER A 270 11.41 -3.62 -13.09
N ASN A 271 11.54 -2.47 -12.42
CA ASN A 271 11.09 -1.20 -12.98
C ASN A 271 12.03 -0.74 -14.09
N ARG A 272 11.50 -0.16 -15.17
CA ARG A 272 12.20 -0.01 -16.43
C ARG A 272 12.34 1.46 -16.83
N ARG A 273 13.45 1.75 -17.46
CA ARG A 273 13.68 3.03 -18.11
C ARG A 273 12.71 3.23 -19.28
N ASN A 274 12.07 4.39 -19.32
CA ASN A 274 11.30 4.80 -20.50
C ASN A 274 12.02 5.92 -21.25
N PRO A 275 12.70 5.63 -22.36
CA PRO A 275 13.46 6.62 -23.11
C PRO A 275 12.59 7.71 -23.78
N SER A 276 11.28 7.48 -23.88
CA SER A 276 10.33 8.48 -24.41
C SER A 276 9.99 9.58 -23.41
N ILE A 277 10.24 9.36 -22.11
CA ILE A 277 10.07 10.35 -21.08
C ILE A 277 11.34 11.18 -21.00
N LYS A 278 11.27 12.41 -21.52
CA LYS A 278 12.39 13.35 -21.43
C LYS A 278 12.56 13.80 -19.98
N GLU A 279 13.77 13.59 -19.46
CA GLU A 279 14.18 14.14 -18.18
C GLU A 279 14.24 15.67 -18.30
N THR A 280 13.19 16.35 -17.87
CA THR A 280 13.19 17.82 -17.77
C THR A 280 13.52 18.22 -16.34
N GLY A 281 14.73 18.72 -16.12
CA GLY A 281 15.13 19.33 -14.86
C GLY A 281 15.27 18.36 -13.68
N GLY A 282 15.67 17.10 -13.89
CA GLY A 282 15.91 16.14 -12.81
C GLY A 282 14.65 15.57 -12.13
N VAL A 283 13.48 15.78 -12.71
CA VAL A 283 12.20 15.39 -12.09
C VAL A 283 11.80 13.95 -12.42
N TYR A 284 12.30 13.38 -13.52
CA TYR A 284 11.92 12.02 -13.96
C TYR A 284 13.15 11.18 -14.31
N GLU A 285 13.90 10.81 -13.29
CA GLU A 285 14.86 9.74 -13.47
C GLU A 285 14.13 8.39 -13.44
N THR A 286 14.47 7.51 -14.34
CA THR A 286 13.64 6.38 -14.74
C THR A 286 14.34 5.05 -14.49
N GLY A 287 13.59 4.01 -14.17
CA GLY A 287 14.12 2.66 -13.99
C GLY A 287 14.66 2.37 -12.59
N ASN A 288 14.12 3.04 -11.56
CA ASN A 288 14.57 2.83 -10.19
C ASN A 288 13.53 2.06 -9.36
N GLY A 289 13.99 1.31 -8.36
CA GLY A 289 13.10 0.71 -7.38
C GLY A 289 12.49 1.77 -6.48
N LEU A 290 13.34 2.59 -5.86
CA LEU A 290 12.98 3.72 -5.01
C LEU A 290 13.70 4.97 -5.50
N LEU A 291 12.97 6.08 -5.64
CA LEU A 291 13.51 7.36 -6.09
C LEU A 291 13.07 8.48 -5.15
N PHE A 292 14.04 9.28 -4.65
CA PHE A 292 13.79 10.54 -3.95
C PHE A 292 13.91 11.71 -4.93
N GLY A 293 12.83 12.49 -5.08
CA GLY A 293 12.79 13.68 -5.92
C GLY A 293 13.36 14.92 -5.24
N SER A 294 13.48 16.02 -6.00
CA SER A 294 14.04 17.30 -5.50
C SER A 294 13.24 17.94 -4.36
N GLY A 295 11.93 17.65 -4.30
CA GLY A 295 11.04 18.11 -3.22
C GLY A 295 11.08 17.26 -1.95
N PHE A 296 11.86 16.16 -1.94
CA PHE A 296 11.94 15.31 -0.77
C PHE A 296 12.58 16.02 0.42
N LYS A 297 11.91 15.95 1.56
CA LYS A 297 12.40 16.40 2.88
C LYS A 297 11.93 15.41 3.94
N THR A 298 12.75 15.22 4.97
CA THR A 298 12.39 14.41 6.14
C THR A 298 13.13 14.93 7.37
N LEU A 299 12.78 14.42 8.54
CA LEU A 299 13.44 14.75 9.81
C LEU A 299 14.90 14.26 9.81
N LYS A 300 15.72 14.86 10.66
CA LYS A 300 17.14 14.50 10.81
C LYS A 300 17.29 13.04 11.26
N GLU A 301 18.44 12.45 10.97
CA GLU A 301 18.79 11.11 11.44
C GLU A 301 18.65 11.01 12.98
N ASN A 302 18.15 9.88 13.43
CA ASN A 302 17.84 9.59 14.85
C ASN A 302 16.77 10.51 15.48
N THR A 303 16.01 11.27 14.69
CA THR A 303 14.85 12.00 15.19
C THR A 303 13.61 11.09 15.13
N PRO A 304 12.83 10.97 16.23
CA PRO A 304 11.55 10.26 16.19
C PRO A 304 10.63 10.81 15.08
N GLY A 305 10.04 9.92 14.31
CA GLY A 305 9.17 10.30 13.20
C GLY A 305 9.88 10.63 11.88
N ARG A 306 11.18 10.36 11.76
CA ARG A 306 11.86 10.35 10.47
C ARG A 306 11.24 9.27 9.57
N LEU A 307 11.18 9.53 8.25
CA LEU A 307 10.78 8.50 7.27
C LEU A 307 11.57 7.21 7.49
N GLU A 308 10.85 6.09 7.62
CA GLU A 308 11.43 4.76 7.71
C GLU A 308 11.29 4.00 6.38
N VAL A 309 12.40 3.48 5.87
CA VAL A 309 12.41 2.63 4.65
C VAL A 309 13.26 1.40 4.93
N LYS A 310 12.64 0.26 5.21
CA LYS A 310 13.36 -0.99 5.53
C LYS A 310 12.59 -2.25 5.11
N TYR A 311 13.30 -3.37 5.06
CA TYR A 311 12.77 -4.72 4.77
C TYR A 311 12.07 -4.82 3.42
N ASN A 312 12.34 -3.86 2.50
CA ASN A 312 11.83 -3.94 1.14
C ASN A 312 12.74 -4.79 0.25
N VAL A 313 12.16 -5.38 -0.77
CA VAL A 313 12.88 -5.95 -1.90
C VAL A 313 13.07 -4.84 -2.93
N LEU A 314 14.31 -4.43 -3.16
CA LEU A 314 14.72 -3.43 -4.14
C LEU A 314 15.67 -4.13 -5.12
N ALA A 315 15.14 -4.77 -6.15
CA ALA A 315 15.92 -5.69 -6.97
C ALA A 315 15.54 -5.63 -8.45
N HIS A 316 16.48 -5.96 -9.31
CA HIS A 316 16.30 -6.07 -10.78
C HIS A 316 15.80 -4.80 -11.48
N ASN A 317 15.87 -3.64 -10.83
CA ASN A 317 15.52 -2.38 -11.46
C ASN A 317 16.61 -1.98 -12.46
N GLU A 318 16.23 -1.40 -13.59
CA GLU A 318 17.14 -1.19 -14.72
C GLU A 318 18.26 -0.21 -14.41
N MET A 319 18.04 0.82 -13.57
CA MET A 319 19.03 1.84 -13.21
C MET A 319 19.56 1.63 -11.79
N TYR A 320 18.86 2.09 -10.79
CA TYR A 320 19.26 1.94 -9.39
C TYR A 320 18.18 1.20 -8.60
N GLN A 321 18.62 0.39 -7.67
CA GLN A 321 17.67 -0.21 -6.71
C GLN A 321 17.10 0.87 -5.78
N ALA A 322 17.92 1.86 -5.40
CA ALA A 322 17.49 3.08 -4.72
C ALA A 322 18.33 4.27 -5.17
N LYS A 323 17.68 5.42 -5.39
CA LYS A 323 18.35 6.65 -5.83
C LYS A 323 17.87 7.86 -5.04
N ASN A 324 18.83 8.73 -4.64
CA ASN A 324 18.57 10.05 -4.07
C ASN A 324 18.82 11.14 -5.14
N ASN A 325 18.12 12.25 -5.02
CA ASN A 325 18.46 13.42 -5.82
C ASN A 325 19.85 13.95 -5.39
N PRO A 326 20.77 14.25 -6.32
CA PRO A 326 22.12 14.69 -5.99
C PRO A 326 22.18 16.02 -5.22
N ASP A 327 21.13 16.84 -5.30
CA ASP A 327 21.04 18.12 -4.57
C ASP A 327 20.57 17.95 -3.11
N LEU A 328 20.21 16.74 -2.71
CA LEU A 328 19.75 16.43 -1.37
C LEU A 328 20.90 15.93 -0.47
N PRO A 329 20.80 16.11 0.84
CA PRO A 329 21.73 15.50 1.80
C PRO A 329 21.74 13.98 1.68
N VAL A 330 22.85 13.36 2.10
CA VAL A 330 22.92 11.90 2.23
C VAL A 330 21.80 11.39 3.13
N PHE A 331 21.04 10.43 2.63
CA PHE A 331 19.96 9.78 3.36
C PHE A 331 20.31 8.32 3.66
N LYS A 332 20.10 7.88 4.90
CA LYS A 332 20.32 6.51 5.30
C LYS A 332 19.01 5.74 5.31
N LEU A 333 18.90 4.74 4.43
CA LEU A 333 17.87 3.72 4.47
C LEU A 333 18.14 2.76 5.64
N GLY A 334 17.10 2.08 6.12
CA GLY A 334 17.26 0.87 6.93
C GLY A 334 17.74 -0.32 6.10
N ASP A 335 17.62 -1.51 6.66
CA ASP A 335 17.99 -2.76 6.02
C ASP A 335 17.00 -3.13 4.92
N ASN A 336 17.49 -3.39 3.70
CA ASN A 336 16.69 -3.79 2.55
C ASN A 336 17.39 -4.93 1.81
N TRP A 337 16.66 -5.70 1.02
CA TRP A 337 17.18 -6.77 0.18
C TRP A 337 17.35 -6.29 -1.26
N PHE A 338 18.54 -6.48 -1.81
CA PHE A 338 18.89 -6.04 -3.16
C PHE A 338 19.06 -7.19 -4.17
N ASP A 339 18.77 -8.42 -3.75
CA ASP A 339 19.02 -9.64 -4.52
C ASP A 339 20.44 -9.67 -5.11
N SER A 340 21.42 -9.48 -4.25
CA SER A 340 22.83 -9.48 -4.63
C SER A 340 23.72 -9.92 -3.46
N THR A 341 24.87 -10.47 -3.82
CA THR A 341 25.99 -10.76 -2.91
C THR A 341 26.96 -9.57 -2.80
N ASP A 342 26.85 -8.58 -3.69
CA ASP A 342 27.73 -7.41 -3.71
C ASP A 342 27.37 -6.39 -2.64
N ASP A 343 28.28 -5.45 -2.38
CA ASP A 343 28.08 -4.35 -1.46
C ASP A 343 26.96 -3.39 -1.94
N ALA A 344 26.19 -2.80 -1.02
CA ALA A 344 25.11 -1.86 -1.30
C ALA A 344 25.53 -0.68 -2.18
N ASN A 345 26.78 -0.25 -2.08
CA ASN A 345 27.36 0.85 -2.88
C ASN A 345 27.27 0.60 -4.40
N THR A 346 27.06 -0.65 -4.83
CA THR A 346 26.90 -1.02 -6.26
C THR A 346 25.49 -0.78 -6.77
N PHE A 347 24.48 -0.72 -5.88
CA PHE A 347 23.05 -0.72 -6.23
C PHE A 347 22.33 0.57 -5.87
N VAL A 348 22.93 1.39 -5.00
CA VAL A 348 22.39 2.67 -4.56
C VAL A 348 23.28 3.80 -5.07
N CYS A 349 22.69 4.96 -5.33
CA CYS A 349 23.50 6.11 -5.75
C CYS A 349 24.37 6.62 -4.58
N PRO A 350 25.45 7.37 -4.87
CA PRO A 350 26.40 7.83 -3.85
C PRO A 350 25.81 8.68 -2.72
N MET A 351 24.60 9.22 -2.91
CA MET A 351 23.91 10.05 -1.90
C MET A 351 22.97 9.23 -1.00
N LEU A 352 23.01 7.89 -1.08
CA LEU A 352 22.27 6.97 -0.22
C LEU A 352 23.24 6.04 0.50
N LEU A 353 22.93 5.74 1.75
CA LEU A 353 23.50 4.63 2.50
C LEU A 353 22.37 3.63 2.78
N ALA A 354 22.65 2.34 2.70
CA ALA A 354 21.66 1.31 2.96
C ALA A 354 22.25 0.17 3.80
N GLY A 355 21.47 -0.37 4.72
CA GLY A 355 21.74 -1.67 5.31
C GLY A 355 21.38 -2.76 4.31
N ILE A 356 22.19 -3.82 4.25
CA ILE A 356 21.98 -4.97 3.36
C ILE A 356 21.49 -6.14 4.18
N MET A 357 20.30 -6.63 3.85
CA MET A 357 19.82 -7.89 4.41
C MET A 357 20.60 -9.07 3.83
N LYS A 358 20.70 -10.12 4.62
CA LYS A 358 21.36 -11.36 4.22
C LYS A 358 20.38 -12.53 4.25
N MET A 359 20.58 -13.48 3.36
CA MET A 359 19.87 -14.75 3.34
C MET A 359 20.71 -15.81 4.04
N GLY A 360 20.08 -16.62 4.86
CA GLY A 360 20.70 -17.79 5.52
C GLY A 360 19.78 -18.99 5.47
N THR A 361 20.23 -20.10 6.03
CA THR A 361 19.46 -21.33 6.09
C THR A 361 18.93 -21.59 7.50
N ILE A 362 17.74 -22.18 7.58
CA ILE A 362 17.16 -22.72 8.83
C ILE A 362 16.80 -24.18 8.63
N SER A 363 17.10 -25.02 9.61
CA SER A 363 16.79 -26.44 9.52
C SER A 363 15.29 -26.69 9.58
N VAL A 364 14.75 -27.40 8.59
CA VAL A 364 13.37 -27.87 8.55
C VAL A 364 13.34 -29.38 8.29
N LYS A 365 12.27 -30.03 8.65
CA LYS A 365 12.11 -31.47 8.46
C LYS A 365 11.79 -31.76 6.99
N ASN A 366 12.52 -32.69 6.38
CA ASN A 366 12.31 -33.21 5.01
C ASN A 366 12.34 -32.14 3.89
N GLY A 367 12.83 -30.93 4.16
CA GLY A 367 12.80 -29.85 3.20
C GLY A 367 13.96 -28.89 3.32
N ILE A 368 13.86 -27.76 2.63
CA ILE A 368 14.85 -26.67 2.66
C ILE A 368 14.20 -25.46 3.32
N GLY A 369 14.84 -24.93 4.35
CA GLY A 369 14.43 -23.70 5.03
C GLY A 369 15.40 -22.56 4.71
N LEU A 370 14.87 -21.41 4.34
CA LEU A 370 15.62 -20.16 4.13
C LEU A 370 15.02 -19.05 5.01
N GLN A 371 15.86 -18.16 5.50
CA GLN A 371 15.49 -17.05 6.36
C GLN A 371 16.25 -15.79 5.97
N MET A 372 15.56 -14.65 5.96
CA MET A 372 16.17 -13.34 5.80
C MET A 372 16.58 -12.77 7.16
N TYR A 373 17.77 -12.17 7.20
CA TYR A 373 18.35 -11.55 8.38
C TYR A 373 18.69 -10.09 8.11
N ASP A 374 18.52 -9.26 9.11
CA ASP A 374 18.97 -7.87 9.07
C ASP A 374 20.48 -7.73 9.28
N THR A 375 21.00 -6.52 9.29
CA THR A 375 22.43 -6.24 9.51
C THR A 375 22.92 -6.59 10.93
N ASN A 376 22.02 -6.74 11.90
CA ASN A 376 22.34 -7.18 13.26
C ASN A 376 22.35 -8.71 13.37
N GLY A 377 21.94 -9.43 12.33
CA GLY A 377 21.80 -10.89 12.33
C GLY A 377 20.48 -11.37 12.94
N GLU A 378 19.50 -10.47 13.11
CA GLU A 378 18.19 -10.84 13.60
C GLU A 378 17.27 -11.30 12.45
N ALA A 379 16.49 -12.35 12.70
CA ALA A 379 15.54 -12.89 11.73
C ALA A 379 14.44 -11.86 11.43
N VAL A 380 14.27 -11.55 10.14
CA VAL A 380 13.26 -10.58 9.70
C VAL A 380 11.89 -11.23 9.70
N LYS A 381 10.89 -10.54 10.30
CA LYS A 381 9.50 -11.01 10.44
C LYS A 381 8.52 -10.32 9.50
N GLU A 382 8.90 -9.19 8.89
CA GLU A 382 8.16 -8.50 7.83
C GLU A 382 9.08 -8.34 6.64
N PHE A 383 8.64 -8.69 5.43
CA PHE A 383 9.48 -8.67 4.24
C PHE A 383 8.62 -8.54 2.97
N GLY A 384 9.15 -7.90 1.94
CA GLY A 384 8.53 -7.82 0.63
C GLY A 384 8.43 -9.20 -0.06
N THR A 385 7.59 -9.31 -1.07
CA THR A 385 7.46 -10.52 -1.86
C THR A 385 8.75 -10.77 -2.65
N PHE A 386 9.30 -11.96 -2.52
CA PHE A 386 10.53 -12.38 -3.20
C PHE A 386 10.55 -13.88 -3.43
N ASP A 387 10.91 -14.29 -4.64
CA ASP A 387 11.08 -15.69 -5.03
C ASP A 387 12.50 -15.90 -5.55
N THR A 388 13.12 -17.01 -5.17
CA THR A 388 14.41 -17.41 -5.74
C THR A 388 14.44 -18.89 -6.10
N LYS A 389 15.42 -19.28 -6.91
CA LYS A 389 15.64 -20.69 -7.28
C LYS A 389 16.64 -21.33 -6.33
N VAL A 390 16.35 -22.58 -5.96
CA VAL A 390 17.19 -23.39 -5.08
C VAL A 390 17.47 -24.72 -5.76
N ASN A 391 18.74 -25.08 -5.89
CA ASN A 391 19.17 -26.38 -6.42
C ASN A 391 19.67 -27.25 -5.27
N VAL A 392 19.23 -28.49 -5.24
CA VAL A 392 19.76 -29.53 -4.35
C VAL A 392 19.75 -30.87 -5.07
N ASN A 393 20.86 -31.60 -5.04
CA ASN A 393 21.01 -32.89 -5.70
C ASN A 393 20.60 -32.88 -7.20
N GLY A 394 20.81 -31.78 -7.91
CA GLY A 394 20.43 -31.61 -9.32
C GLY A 394 18.95 -31.27 -9.56
N ASN A 395 18.13 -31.20 -8.53
CA ASN A 395 16.74 -30.76 -8.63
C ASN A 395 16.62 -29.27 -8.35
N GLN A 396 15.79 -28.57 -9.12
CA GLN A 396 15.52 -27.14 -8.95
C GLN A 396 14.14 -26.91 -8.34
N TYR A 397 14.09 -26.08 -7.32
CA TYR A 397 12.89 -25.66 -6.61
C TYR A 397 12.74 -24.13 -6.67
N THR A 398 11.55 -23.61 -6.36
CA THR A 398 11.32 -22.18 -6.14
C THR A 398 11.05 -21.93 -4.68
N ALA A 399 11.89 -21.12 -4.04
CA ALA A 399 11.68 -20.61 -2.70
C ALA A 399 10.86 -19.33 -2.77
N LYS A 400 9.68 -19.35 -2.19
CA LYS A 400 8.82 -18.17 -2.05
C LYS A 400 8.88 -17.66 -0.62
N PHE A 401 9.37 -16.44 -0.44
CA PHE A 401 9.47 -15.83 0.88
C PHE A 401 8.13 -15.25 1.32
N VAL A 402 7.74 -15.60 2.54
CA VAL A 402 6.61 -15.01 3.25
C VAL A 402 7.14 -14.54 4.61
N ASN A 403 7.00 -13.26 4.90
CA ASN A 403 7.50 -12.65 6.15
C ASN A 403 8.98 -12.99 6.44
N GLY A 404 9.81 -12.95 5.40
CA GLY A 404 11.24 -13.20 5.50
C GLY A 404 11.65 -14.67 5.58
N LYS A 405 10.72 -15.63 5.51
CA LYS A 405 10.99 -17.05 5.57
C LYS A 405 10.45 -17.79 4.34
N ALA A 406 11.21 -18.75 3.83
CA ALA A 406 10.74 -19.68 2.80
C ALA A 406 10.98 -21.12 3.23
N THR A 407 10.00 -21.99 3.01
CA THR A 407 10.11 -23.43 3.25
C THR A 407 9.73 -24.17 1.97
N ILE A 408 10.59 -25.09 1.54
CA ILE A 408 10.41 -25.90 0.34
C ILE A 408 10.36 -27.36 0.77
N ASP A 409 9.30 -28.07 0.41
CA ASP A 409 9.25 -29.51 0.52
C ASP A 409 10.08 -30.15 -0.61
N ALA A 410 11.22 -30.68 -0.26
CA ALA A 410 12.18 -31.28 -1.20
C ALA A 410 12.39 -32.78 -0.97
N ASN A 411 11.57 -33.40 -0.11
CA ASN A 411 11.67 -34.82 0.29
C ASN A 411 13.09 -35.23 0.71
N LEU A 412 13.77 -34.36 1.44
CA LEU A 412 15.12 -34.63 1.97
C LEU A 412 15.04 -35.53 3.19
N ASP A 413 16.01 -36.45 3.33
CA ASP A 413 16.10 -37.29 4.50
C ASP A 413 16.38 -36.46 5.76
N PRO A 414 15.75 -36.77 6.91
CA PRO A 414 15.99 -36.09 8.15
C PRO A 414 17.44 -36.26 8.63
N ASP A 415 17.95 -35.26 9.35
CA ASP A 415 19.28 -35.28 10.02
C ASP A 415 20.46 -35.53 9.06
N LYS A 416 20.29 -35.20 7.78
CA LYS A 416 21.35 -35.27 6.77
C LYS A 416 21.84 -33.90 6.35
N GLU A 417 23.10 -33.85 5.95
CA GLU A 417 23.74 -32.66 5.38
C GLU A 417 23.69 -32.71 3.85
N TYR A 418 23.36 -31.54 3.25
CA TYR A 418 23.26 -31.33 1.80
C TYR A 418 24.03 -30.11 1.39
N ASP A 419 24.60 -30.13 0.19
CA ASP A 419 25.04 -28.94 -0.51
C ASP A 419 23.86 -28.38 -1.29
N ILE A 420 23.44 -27.16 -0.96
CA ILE A 420 22.39 -26.47 -1.68
C ILE A 420 22.95 -25.21 -2.34
N GLU A 421 22.41 -24.87 -3.50
CA GLU A 421 22.74 -23.64 -4.21
C GLU A 421 21.49 -22.77 -4.31
N VAL A 422 21.55 -21.56 -3.78
CA VAL A 422 20.47 -20.57 -3.86
C VAL A 422 20.86 -19.49 -4.85
N MET A 423 19.99 -19.18 -5.79
CA MET A 423 20.28 -18.13 -6.78
C MET A 423 20.07 -16.77 -6.14
N VAL A 424 21.09 -15.92 -6.14
CA VAL A 424 21.05 -14.53 -5.66
C VAL A 424 21.57 -13.63 -6.77
N GLY A 425 20.72 -12.75 -7.29
CA GLY A 425 21.06 -11.89 -8.42
C GLY A 425 21.48 -12.64 -9.69
N GLY A 426 21.03 -13.88 -9.84
CA GLY A 426 21.39 -14.75 -10.95
C GLY A 426 22.66 -15.57 -10.75
N GLU A 427 23.36 -15.41 -9.62
CA GLU A 427 24.56 -16.17 -9.28
C GLU A 427 24.26 -17.23 -8.20
N PRO A 428 24.84 -18.44 -8.27
CA PRO A 428 24.62 -19.48 -7.27
C PRO A 428 25.46 -19.24 -6.01
N VAL A 429 24.77 -19.09 -4.88
CA VAL A 429 25.40 -19.06 -3.54
C VAL A 429 25.26 -20.43 -2.90
N LYS A 430 26.38 -20.97 -2.42
CA LYS A 430 26.42 -22.30 -1.83
C LYS A 430 26.26 -22.27 -0.33
N TYR A 431 25.42 -23.16 0.19
CA TYR A 431 25.21 -23.35 1.62
C TYR A 431 25.39 -24.82 1.98
N LYS A 432 26.04 -25.07 3.13
CA LYS A 432 25.94 -26.36 3.81
C LYS A 432 24.63 -26.38 4.60
N TYR A 433 23.73 -27.25 4.24
CA TYR A 433 22.39 -27.31 4.78
C TYR A 433 22.17 -28.64 5.52
N LYS A 434 21.70 -28.58 6.77
CA LYS A 434 21.32 -29.75 7.52
C LYS A 434 19.83 -29.76 7.79
N THR A 435 19.15 -30.85 7.40
CA THR A 435 17.73 -31.07 7.72
C THR A 435 17.53 -31.28 9.21
N ALA A 436 16.35 -30.92 9.74
CA ALA A 436 16.01 -31.19 11.13
C ALA A 436 15.89 -32.70 11.41
N SER A 437 16.17 -33.12 12.64
CA SER A 437 16.00 -34.50 13.07
C SER A 437 14.54 -34.94 13.04
N GLY A 438 14.29 -36.23 12.82
CA GLY A 438 12.95 -36.80 12.71
C GLY A 438 12.16 -36.92 14.02
N GLU A 439 12.77 -36.63 15.18
CA GLU A 439 12.11 -36.69 16.49
C GLU A 439 11.19 -35.48 16.70
N LYS A 440 10.01 -35.78 17.26
CA LYS A 440 9.00 -34.77 17.59
C LYS A 440 9.54 -33.87 18.70
N ASP A 441 9.88 -32.63 18.32
CA ASP A 441 9.83 -31.49 19.25
C ASP A 441 9.22 -30.31 18.54
N ASP A 442 8.01 -29.96 18.95
CA ASP A 442 7.20 -28.85 18.49
C ASP A 442 7.71 -27.54 19.09
N ASN A 443 9.00 -27.24 19.10
CA ASN A 443 9.52 -25.89 19.40
C ASN A 443 11.03 -25.95 19.61
N GLN A 444 11.79 -25.77 18.53
CA GLN A 444 13.11 -25.16 18.66
C GLN A 444 13.59 -24.62 17.30
N ASP A 445 13.68 -23.30 17.21
CA ASP A 445 14.50 -22.65 16.19
C ASP A 445 15.95 -23.05 16.39
N SER A 446 16.45 -23.95 15.55
CA SER A 446 17.83 -24.40 15.62
C SER A 446 18.74 -23.49 14.81
N LYS A 447 19.88 -23.22 15.38
CA LYS A 447 20.98 -22.39 14.93
C LYS A 447 21.26 -22.44 13.42
N THR A 448 21.42 -21.27 12.85
CA THR A 448 21.92 -20.96 11.52
C THR A 448 23.23 -21.65 11.18
N SER A 449 23.30 -22.24 9.98
CA SER A 449 24.57 -22.53 9.30
C SER A 449 24.87 -21.40 8.31
N GLU A 450 26.02 -20.79 8.46
CA GLU A 450 26.50 -19.69 7.65
C GLU A 450 26.94 -20.14 6.26
N ALA A 451 26.80 -19.23 5.27
CA ALA A 451 27.41 -19.42 3.96
C ALA A 451 28.94 -19.45 4.09
N THR A 452 29.59 -20.42 3.48
CA THR A 452 31.05 -20.50 3.44
C THR A 452 31.60 -19.54 2.40
N ASP A 453 31.64 -18.25 2.73
CA ASP A 453 32.64 -17.32 2.26
C ASP A 453 32.61 -16.06 3.14
N GLY A 454 33.71 -15.85 3.94
CA GLY A 454 34.09 -14.57 4.53
C GLY A 454 33.47 -14.20 5.86
N ASN A 455 33.98 -14.77 6.92
CA ASN A 455 34.32 -14.15 8.20
C ASN A 455 33.44 -13.02 8.75
N MET A 456 32.52 -13.36 9.72
CA MET A 456 32.28 -12.55 10.93
C MET A 456 31.39 -13.32 11.91
N GLY A 457 31.93 -13.63 13.08
CA GLY A 457 31.20 -14.24 14.18
C GLY A 457 30.45 -13.18 15.00
N SER A 458 29.25 -13.52 15.44
CA SER A 458 28.62 -12.91 16.60
C SER A 458 27.63 -13.88 17.21
N THR A 459 27.83 -14.19 18.48
CA THR A 459 26.95 -14.99 19.33
C THR A 459 25.92 -14.07 20.00
N GLY A 460 24.63 -14.32 19.81
CA GLY A 460 23.57 -13.63 20.51
C GLY A 460 22.39 -14.55 20.81
N THR A 461 22.09 -14.72 22.07
CA THR A 461 20.98 -15.50 22.63
C THR A 461 19.66 -14.75 22.49
N SER A 462 18.61 -15.42 21.97
CA SER A 462 17.26 -14.87 21.87
C SER A 462 16.31 -15.48 22.91
N SER A 463 15.44 -14.64 23.45
CA SER A 463 14.31 -15.01 24.32
C SER A 463 12.98 -14.90 23.58
N ASP A 464 12.12 -15.91 23.75
CA ASP A 464 10.82 -16.12 23.11
C ASP A 464 9.72 -15.16 23.55
N ILE A 465 8.88 -14.75 22.58
CA ILE A 465 7.47 -14.36 22.83
C ILE A 465 6.61 -14.88 21.69
N SER A 466 5.64 -15.72 22.03
CA SER A 466 4.61 -16.30 21.14
C SER A 466 3.42 -15.35 20.98
N MET A 467 2.86 -15.22 19.77
CA MET A 467 1.49 -14.76 19.54
C MET A 467 0.80 -15.49 18.40
N ASP A 468 -0.48 -15.75 18.64
CA ASP A 468 -1.37 -16.69 18.01
C ASP A 468 -1.83 -16.37 16.58
N ASN A 469 -2.24 -17.45 15.92
CA ASN A 469 -2.79 -17.58 14.57
C ASN A 469 -4.13 -16.90 14.34
N ALA A 470 -4.34 -16.37 13.15
CA ALA A 470 -5.66 -16.25 12.55
C ALA A 470 -5.68 -16.95 11.19
N ASP A 471 -6.45 -18.03 11.14
CA ASP A 471 -6.72 -18.92 10.01
C ASP A 471 -7.73 -18.27 9.03
N GLY A 472 -7.47 -18.39 7.75
CA GLY A 472 -8.36 -17.94 6.68
C GLY A 472 -8.17 -18.77 5.41
N THR A 473 -8.76 -19.96 5.39
CA THR A 473 -8.79 -20.85 4.21
C THR A 473 -9.74 -20.36 3.14
N ALA A 474 -9.25 -20.09 1.94
CA ALA A 474 -10.05 -20.01 0.73
C ALA A 474 -9.60 -21.09 -0.26
N LYS A 475 -10.48 -22.05 -0.54
CA LYS A 475 -10.34 -23.05 -1.61
C LYS A 475 -10.70 -22.41 -2.95
N GLY A 476 -9.80 -22.44 -3.91
CA GLY A 476 -10.07 -22.13 -5.32
C GLY A 476 -9.52 -23.24 -6.22
N SER A 477 -10.43 -23.84 -6.93
CA SER A 477 -10.26 -24.95 -7.88
C SER A 477 -9.44 -24.54 -9.09
N GLY A 478 -8.54 -25.43 -9.54
CA GLY A 478 -7.68 -25.24 -10.68
C GLY A 478 -8.35 -25.29 -12.05
N ASN A 479 -7.68 -24.72 -13.01
CA ASN A 479 -7.71 -25.23 -14.37
C ASN A 479 -6.38 -24.92 -15.08
N THR A 480 -5.80 -25.96 -15.63
CA THR A 480 -4.57 -25.99 -16.41
C THR A 480 -4.78 -25.42 -17.79
N ASN A 481 -3.90 -24.51 -18.23
CA ASN A 481 -3.61 -24.39 -19.66
C ASN A 481 -2.16 -23.96 -19.89
N ASN A 482 -1.45 -24.78 -20.68
CA ASN A 482 -0.12 -24.60 -21.19
C ASN A 482 0.01 -23.33 -22.04
N GLY A 483 0.95 -22.47 -21.65
CA GLY A 483 1.43 -21.38 -22.50
C GLY A 483 2.94 -21.32 -22.40
N THR A 484 3.64 -21.75 -23.45
CA THR A 484 5.09 -21.64 -23.65
C THR A 484 5.51 -20.17 -23.61
N SER A 485 6.29 -19.78 -22.61
CA SER A 485 6.98 -18.49 -22.59
C SER A 485 8.44 -18.66 -22.98
N ASN A 486 8.82 -18.01 -24.07
CA ASN A 486 10.20 -17.84 -24.50
C ASN A 486 10.96 -16.97 -23.50
N SER A 487 11.93 -17.54 -22.83
CA SER A 487 12.90 -16.80 -22.03
C SER A 487 13.95 -16.18 -22.94
N ALA A 488 14.02 -14.86 -22.96
CA ALA A 488 15.10 -14.12 -23.60
C ALA A 488 16.35 -14.15 -22.71
N HIS A 489 17.41 -14.73 -23.22
CA HIS A 489 18.76 -14.66 -22.66
C HIS A 489 19.33 -13.25 -22.76
N TYR A 490 19.66 -12.65 -21.61
CA TYR A 490 20.50 -11.45 -21.58
C TYR A 490 21.98 -11.83 -21.51
N SER A 491 22.70 -11.47 -22.57
CA SER A 491 24.15 -11.59 -22.65
C SER A 491 24.81 -10.34 -22.03
N LYS A 492 25.70 -10.56 -21.07
CA LYS A 492 26.56 -9.52 -20.49
C LYS A 492 27.66 -9.14 -21.48
N ASN A 493 27.63 -7.93 -22.04
CA ASN A 493 28.81 -7.31 -22.60
C ASN A 493 29.51 -6.44 -21.56
N LYS A 494 30.64 -6.92 -21.06
CA LYS A 494 31.64 -6.11 -20.35
C LYS A 494 32.40 -5.26 -21.34
N GLN A 495 32.22 -3.94 -21.35
CA GLN A 495 33.17 -3.01 -21.93
C GLN A 495 33.81 -2.17 -20.81
N SER A 496 35.06 -2.46 -20.56
CA SER A 496 35.95 -1.64 -19.74
C SER A 496 36.36 -0.40 -20.53
N GLY A 497 35.89 0.77 -20.12
CA GLY A 497 36.33 2.06 -20.66
C GLY A 497 37.34 2.72 -19.73
N VAL A 498 38.58 2.81 -20.19
CA VAL A 498 39.69 3.54 -19.54
C VAL A 498 39.44 5.04 -19.66
N PHE A 499 39.48 5.77 -18.57
CA PHE A 499 39.49 7.23 -18.54
C PHE A 499 40.89 7.74 -18.88
N GLY A 500 40.99 8.48 -20.00
CA GLY A 500 42.14 9.29 -20.37
C GLY A 500 41.73 10.76 -20.39
N THR A 501 42.37 11.55 -19.55
CA THR A 501 42.37 13.03 -19.57
C THR A 501 43.08 13.55 -20.77
N ASN A 502 42.56 14.53 -21.52
CA ASN A 502 43.30 15.79 -21.80
C ASN A 502 42.51 16.82 -22.64
N ALA A 503 42.93 18.01 -22.40
CA ALA A 503 42.40 19.33 -22.64
C ALA A 503 42.43 19.84 -24.11
N SER A 504 41.65 20.91 -24.29
CA SER A 504 41.86 22.11 -25.11
C SER A 504 41.63 22.04 -26.64
N GLY A 505 40.87 23.03 -27.12
CA GLY A 505 41.08 23.57 -28.45
C GLY A 505 39.83 24.05 -29.21
N THR A 506 39.51 25.35 -29.01
CA THR A 506 39.12 26.38 -30.02
C THR A 506 38.07 26.10 -31.12
N ARG A 507 37.05 26.94 -31.09
CA ARG A 507 36.33 27.73 -32.13
C ARG A 507 36.43 27.28 -33.62
N GLN A 508 35.28 27.21 -34.27
CA GLN A 508 34.97 28.10 -35.42
C GLN A 508 33.48 28.01 -35.83
N ASP A 509 32.95 29.21 -36.15
CA ASP A 509 31.65 29.48 -36.75
C ASP A 509 31.47 28.88 -38.13
N SER A 510 30.22 28.56 -38.47
CA SER A 510 29.64 28.96 -39.78
C SER A 510 28.13 28.74 -39.84
N SER A 511 27.46 29.80 -40.17
CA SER A 511 26.10 30.00 -40.64
C SER A 511 25.67 29.04 -41.77
N ASP A 512 24.39 28.61 -41.84
CA ASP A 512 23.40 29.16 -42.76
C ASP A 512 22.09 28.35 -42.84
N ASN A 513 21.01 29.09 -42.93
CA ASN A 513 19.72 28.88 -43.64
C ASN A 513 18.86 27.62 -43.39
N GLY A 514 17.76 27.80 -42.69
CA GLY A 514 16.43 28.16 -43.24
C GLY A 514 15.60 27.01 -43.81
N GLN A 515 14.57 26.61 -43.14
CA GLN A 515 13.22 26.55 -43.70
C GLN A 515 12.17 26.10 -42.65
N ASN A 516 11.15 26.90 -42.55
CA ASN A 516 9.89 26.70 -41.83
C ASN A 516 9.15 25.44 -42.27
N VAL A 517 8.72 24.62 -41.31
CA VAL A 517 7.46 23.89 -41.43
C VAL A 517 6.72 24.02 -40.09
N GLN A 518 5.66 24.80 -40.07
CA GLN A 518 4.67 24.81 -39.03
C GLN A 518 3.89 23.50 -39.00
N THR A 519 3.84 22.84 -37.87
CA THR A 519 2.72 22.01 -37.50
C THR A 519 2.31 22.37 -36.08
N ASN A 520 1.18 23.03 -35.99
CA ASN A 520 0.47 23.31 -34.75
C ASN A 520 0.06 22.00 -34.07
N GLY A 521 0.40 21.91 -32.82
CA GLY A 521 -0.07 20.89 -31.90
C GLY A 521 -0.02 21.48 -30.51
N ASP A 522 -1.02 22.32 -30.18
CA ASP A 522 -1.24 22.86 -28.83
C ASP A 522 -1.48 21.71 -27.86
N VAL A 523 -0.53 21.45 -26.99
CA VAL A 523 -0.76 20.73 -25.73
C VAL A 523 -0.78 21.79 -24.64
N ASN A 524 -1.97 22.28 -24.31
CA ASN A 524 -2.21 23.14 -23.17
C ASN A 524 -1.82 22.40 -21.87
N ALA A 525 -0.70 22.80 -21.29
CA ALA A 525 -0.38 22.55 -19.90
C ALA A 525 -1.29 23.45 -19.06
N GLY A 526 -2.23 22.82 -18.36
CA GLY A 526 -3.15 23.53 -17.47
C GLY A 526 -2.40 24.22 -16.32
N ASP A 527 -2.75 25.46 -16.15
CA ASP A 527 -2.40 26.45 -15.15
C ASP A 527 -2.13 25.88 -13.76
N ALA A 528 -0.87 26.03 -13.31
CA ALA A 528 -0.55 26.09 -11.92
C ALA A 528 -0.69 27.56 -11.49
N SER A 529 -1.81 27.91 -10.85
CA SER A 529 -1.98 29.21 -10.22
C SER A 529 -0.86 29.39 -9.18
N GLU A 530 -0.05 30.41 -9.40
CA GLU A 530 0.88 30.98 -8.43
C GLU A 530 0.06 31.53 -7.25
N GLY A 531 0.09 30.82 -6.13
CA GLY A 531 -0.37 31.33 -4.85
C GLY A 531 0.79 32.04 -4.19
N GLU A 532 0.66 33.33 -3.93
CA GLU A 532 1.60 34.18 -3.21
C GLU A 532 2.04 33.54 -1.90
N VAL A 533 3.34 33.41 -1.73
CA VAL A 533 4.00 33.00 -0.49
C VAL A 533 4.03 34.22 0.44
N SER A 534 3.13 34.28 1.41
CA SER A 534 3.29 35.16 2.55
C SER A 534 4.27 34.51 3.53
N GLU A 535 5.45 35.12 3.69
CA GLU A 535 6.38 34.86 4.78
C GLU A 535 5.73 35.26 6.11
N GLU A 536 5.32 34.27 6.90
CA GLU A 536 5.34 34.38 8.35
C GLU A 536 5.68 33.00 8.93
N GLY A 537 6.95 32.89 9.39
CA GLY A 537 7.48 31.72 10.06
C GLY A 537 6.83 31.50 11.42
N LYS A 538 5.74 30.75 11.46
CA LYS A 538 5.28 30.10 12.69
C LYS A 538 5.79 28.65 12.67
N ALA A 539 6.70 28.36 13.59
CA ALA A 539 7.08 27.00 13.90
C ALA A 539 5.85 26.22 14.37
N TYR A 540 5.39 25.27 13.57
CA TYR A 540 4.33 24.36 13.98
C TYR A 540 4.91 23.30 14.91
N GLU A 541 4.36 23.20 16.11
CA GLU A 541 4.67 22.14 17.06
C GLU A 541 4.18 20.80 16.49
N ILE A 542 5.10 19.88 16.26
CA ILE A 542 4.80 18.54 15.76
C ILE A 542 4.22 17.75 16.93
N VAL A 543 2.92 17.54 16.94
CA VAL A 543 2.25 16.71 17.93
C VAL A 543 2.32 15.23 17.49
N PRO A 544 2.93 14.33 18.28
CA PRO A 544 2.97 12.91 17.96
C PRO A 544 1.57 12.28 17.94
N PRO A 545 1.34 11.21 17.14
CA PRO A 545 0.01 10.61 16.92
C PRO A 545 -0.72 10.16 18.19
N SER A 546 0.00 9.91 19.28
CA SER A 546 -0.59 9.51 20.58
C SER A 546 -1.36 10.63 21.30
N LYS A 547 -1.36 11.86 20.81
CA LYS A 547 -2.07 13.00 21.42
C LYS A 547 -3.30 13.48 20.64
N ILE A 548 -3.63 12.85 19.51
CA ILE A 548 -4.85 13.17 18.77
C ILE A 548 -5.95 12.19 19.23
N SER A 549 -6.49 12.41 20.43
CA SER A 549 -7.77 11.82 20.80
C SER A 549 -8.88 12.69 20.19
N LYS A 550 -9.58 12.17 19.20
CA LYS A 550 -10.89 12.73 18.81
C LYS A 550 -11.76 12.74 20.07
N GLU A 551 -12.34 13.86 20.42
CA GLU A 551 -13.43 13.89 21.42
C GLU A 551 -14.53 12.94 20.92
N VAL A 552 -14.63 11.78 21.58
CA VAL A 552 -15.74 10.86 21.37
C VAL A 552 -16.93 11.51 22.06
N THR A 553 -17.82 12.10 21.31
CA THR A 553 -19.08 12.66 21.79
C THR A 553 -20.13 11.59 22.14
N ASP A 554 -19.73 10.33 22.22
CA ASP A 554 -20.58 9.25 22.72
C ASP A 554 -20.51 9.19 24.23
N THR A 555 -21.47 9.84 24.88
CA THR A 555 -21.63 9.93 26.33
C THR A 555 -21.78 8.56 27.01
N SER A 556 -22.21 7.52 26.29
CA SER A 556 -22.34 6.15 26.83
C SER A 556 -20.98 5.51 27.10
N GLY A 557 -19.99 5.71 26.21
CA GLY A 557 -18.61 5.23 26.40
C GLY A 557 -17.91 5.92 27.58
N LEU A 558 -18.13 7.21 27.77
CA LEU A 558 -17.55 7.99 28.88
C LEU A 558 -18.08 7.54 30.24
N VAL A 559 -19.36 7.21 30.32
CA VAL A 559 -19.99 6.70 31.58
C VAL A 559 -19.42 5.33 31.95
N VAL A 560 -19.24 4.41 30.97
CA VAL A 560 -18.66 3.08 31.21
C VAL A 560 -17.21 3.19 31.66
N MET A 561 -16.41 4.04 31.02
CA MET A 561 -15.00 4.24 31.39
C MET A 561 -14.87 4.90 32.78
N SER A 562 -15.75 5.82 33.15
CA SER A 562 -15.77 6.44 34.46
C SER A 562 -16.13 5.44 35.56
N ILE A 563 -17.06 4.52 35.31
CA ILE A 563 -17.46 3.45 36.26
C ILE A 563 -16.29 2.45 36.42
N LEU A 564 -15.62 2.07 35.35
CA LEU A 564 -14.46 1.16 35.41
C LEU A 564 -13.29 1.80 36.18
N ALA A 565 -13.03 3.10 35.98
CA ALA A 565 -12.00 3.84 36.72
C ALA A 565 -12.33 3.93 38.23
N LEU A 566 -13.58 4.19 38.58
CA LEU A 566 -14.05 4.22 39.98
C LEU A 566 -13.95 2.83 40.65
N MET A 567 -14.30 1.77 39.95
CA MET A 567 -14.12 0.40 40.44
C MET A 567 -12.66 0.04 40.63
N GLY A 568 -11.78 0.43 39.70
CA GLY A 568 -10.33 0.27 39.84
C GLY A 568 -9.75 0.97 41.07
N MET A 569 -10.18 2.21 41.33
CA MET A 569 -9.77 2.95 42.53
C MET A 569 -10.27 2.32 43.83
N LEU A 570 -11.49 1.81 43.85
CA LEU A 570 -12.06 1.11 45.02
C LEU A 570 -11.33 -0.22 45.31
N VAL A 571 -10.99 -0.98 44.27
CA VAL A 571 -10.22 -2.23 44.41
C VAL A 571 -8.80 -1.92 44.88
N TYR A 572 -8.17 -0.89 44.33
CA TYR A 572 -6.83 -0.46 44.72
C TYR A 572 -6.79 0.07 46.15
N GLY A 573 -7.78 0.88 46.57
CA GLY A 573 -7.91 1.36 47.95
C GLY A 573 -8.16 0.25 48.95
N TYR A 574 -8.93 -0.79 48.57
CA TYR A 574 -9.12 -1.98 49.39
C TYR A 574 -7.85 -2.83 49.55
N TRP A 575 -7.05 -2.92 48.48
CA TRP A 575 -5.76 -3.65 48.47
C TRP A 575 -4.74 -2.95 49.36
N GLN A 576 -4.59 -1.64 49.24
CA GLN A 576 -3.71 -0.85 50.11
C GLN A 576 -4.09 -0.96 51.60
N LYS A 577 -5.38 -1.00 51.94
CA LYS A 577 -5.81 -1.14 53.33
C LYS A 577 -5.54 -2.50 53.95
N ARG A 578 -5.35 -3.55 53.11
CA ARG A 578 -5.03 -4.91 53.52
C ARG A 578 -3.57 -5.11 53.91
N ASP A 579 -2.69 -4.30 53.36
CA ASP A 579 -1.25 -4.38 53.66
C ASP A 579 -0.83 -3.55 54.87
N TYR A 580 -1.81 -2.87 55.54
CA TYR A 580 -1.60 -2.10 56.76
C TYR A 580 -2.36 -2.69 57.99
N GLU A 581 -3.04 -3.83 57.88
CA GLU A 581 -3.58 -4.65 58.99
C GLU A 581 -2.86 -6.04 58.98
#